data_a6a61d2d22428899bae9d3591e860b3f
#
_entry.id   a6a61d2d22428899bae9d3591e860b3f
#
_cell.length_a   1.000
_cell.length_b   1.000
_cell.length_c   1.000
_cell.angle_alpha   90.00
_cell.angle_beta   90.00
_cell.angle_gamma   90.00
#
_symmetry.space_group_name_H-M   'P 1'
#
loop_
_entity.id
_entity.type
_entity.pdbx_description
1 polymer ?
#
loop_
_entity_poly.entity_id
_entity_poly.type
_entity_poly.pdbx_seq_one_letter_code
_entity_poly.pdbx_strand_id
1 'polypeptide(L)'
;MLNNSDLEKKINSELNTKVSSSKIAHETLNVSIEKDDLKEVLLFLKSNPEMKFKQLIDITAVDYPNKKNRFRMIYLLLSHEFNKRIIIDF
;
A
#
# COMPACT_ATOMS: atom_id res chain seq x y z
N MET A 1 1.83 0.33 18.46
CA MET A 1 2.22 0.01 17.07
C MET A 1 1.29 -1.07 16.52
N LEU A 2 0.80 -0.88 15.30
CA LEU A 2 -0.05 -1.86 14.66
C LEU A 2 0.79 -3.01 14.08
N ASN A 3 0.38 -4.27 14.28
CA ASN A 3 0.95 -5.36 13.51
C ASN A 3 0.34 -5.37 12.10
N ASN A 4 0.83 -6.23 11.22
CA ASN A 4 0.36 -6.24 9.82
C ASN A 4 -1.13 -6.58 9.72
N SER A 5 -1.63 -7.44 10.57
CA SER A 5 -3.05 -7.79 10.57
C SER A 5 -3.93 -6.62 10.99
N ASP A 6 -3.53 -5.88 12.03
CA ASP A 6 -4.26 -4.69 12.49
C ASP A 6 -4.15 -3.56 11.46
N LEU A 7 -2.99 -3.41 10.84
CA LEU A 7 -2.78 -2.43 9.79
C LEU A 7 -3.70 -2.71 8.59
N GLU A 8 -3.79 -3.96 8.17
CA GLU A 8 -4.68 -4.37 7.09
C GLU A 8 -6.14 -4.06 7.41
N LYS A 9 -6.57 -4.41 8.62
CA LYS A 9 -7.96 -4.14 9.06
C LYS A 9 -8.27 -2.65 9.06
N LYS A 10 -7.35 -1.84 9.54
CA LYS A 10 -7.56 -0.40 9.62
C LYS A 10 -7.63 0.23 8.23
N ILE A 11 -6.74 -0.14 7.34
CA ILE A 11 -6.74 0.33 5.96
C ILE A 11 -8.04 -0.07 5.26
N ASN A 12 -8.45 -1.33 5.38
CA ASN A 12 -9.68 -1.81 4.78
C ASN A 12 -10.92 -1.11 5.34
N SER A 13 -10.91 -0.80 6.63
CA SER A 13 -12.01 -0.09 7.26
C SER A 13 -12.14 1.35 6.78
N GLU A 14 -11.04 2.07 6.68
CA GLU A 14 -11.05 3.50 6.35
C GLU A 14 -10.98 3.80 4.86
N LEU A 15 -10.42 2.89 4.07
CA LEU A 15 -10.25 3.04 2.62
C LEU A 15 -11.00 1.96 1.85
N ASN A 16 -12.07 1.40 2.39
CA ASN A 16 -12.72 0.22 1.82
C ASN A 16 -13.17 0.38 0.38
N THR A 17 -13.56 1.59 -0.03
CA THR A 17 -13.99 1.86 -1.42
C THR A 17 -12.80 2.07 -2.37
N LYS A 18 -11.59 2.23 -1.84
CA LYS A 18 -10.39 2.53 -2.61
C LYS A 18 -9.41 1.36 -2.69
N VAL A 19 -9.62 0.34 -1.86
CA VAL A 19 -8.76 -0.84 -1.83
C VAL A 19 -9.43 -1.96 -2.61
N SER A 20 -8.77 -2.43 -3.68
CA SER A 20 -9.26 -3.55 -4.48
C SER A 20 -9.02 -4.87 -3.79
N SER A 21 -7.86 -5.04 -3.20
CA SER A 21 -7.50 -6.24 -2.43
C SER A 21 -6.32 -5.95 -1.52
N SER A 22 -6.11 -6.83 -0.55
CA SER A 22 -4.94 -6.74 0.33
C SER A 22 -4.52 -8.14 0.77
N LYS A 23 -3.24 -8.31 1.06
CA LYS A 23 -2.70 -9.56 1.59
C LYS A 23 -1.41 -9.29 2.35
N ILE A 24 -1.06 -10.17 3.26
CA ILE A 24 0.23 -10.15 3.95
C ILE A 24 1.10 -11.24 3.35
N ALA A 25 2.25 -10.85 2.81
CA ALA A 25 3.19 -11.78 2.22
C ALA A 25 4.61 -11.37 2.61
N HIS A 26 5.43 -12.35 3.03
CA HIS A 26 6.82 -12.10 3.45
C HIS A 26 6.91 -11.03 4.54
N GLU A 27 5.99 -11.08 5.50
CA GLU A 27 5.91 -10.13 6.63
C GLU A 27 5.63 -8.69 6.22
N THR A 28 5.16 -8.48 5.00
CA THR A 28 4.85 -7.15 4.48
C THR A 28 3.41 -7.11 3.98
N LEU A 29 2.67 -6.07 4.36
CA LEU A 29 1.33 -5.86 3.85
C LEU A 29 1.40 -5.35 2.41
N ASN A 30 0.65 -5.99 1.54
CA ASN A 30 0.51 -5.63 0.13
C ASN A 30 -0.92 -5.18 -0.11
N VAL A 31 -1.10 -3.97 -0.62
CA VAL A 31 -2.42 -3.40 -0.88
C VAL A 31 -2.53 -3.03 -2.35
N SER A 32 -3.55 -3.55 -3.01
CA SER A 32 -3.86 -3.22 -4.40
C SER A 32 -4.97 -2.19 -4.44
N ILE A 33 -4.76 -1.12 -5.21
CA ILE A 33 -5.70 -0.01 -5.31
C ILE A 33 -5.95 0.34 -6.78
N GLU A 34 -6.95 1.18 -7.02
CA GLU A 34 -7.16 1.78 -8.33
C GLU A 34 -6.17 2.94 -8.52
N LYS A 35 -5.68 3.10 -9.73
CA LYS A 35 -4.73 4.14 -10.09
C LYS A 35 -5.20 5.54 -9.69
N ASP A 36 -6.49 5.82 -9.88
CA ASP A 36 -7.05 7.13 -9.60
C ASP A 36 -7.10 7.48 -8.11
N ASP A 37 -7.00 6.47 -7.25
CA ASP A 37 -7.03 6.65 -5.80
C ASP A 37 -5.65 6.77 -5.17
N LEU A 38 -4.59 6.68 -5.96
CA LEU A 38 -3.21 6.65 -5.46
C LEU A 38 -2.89 7.82 -4.55
N LYS A 39 -3.22 9.03 -4.97
CA LYS A 39 -2.90 10.24 -4.22
C LYS A 39 -3.56 10.25 -2.84
N GLU A 40 -4.83 9.88 -2.77
CA GLU A 40 -5.55 9.81 -1.50
C GLU A 40 -5.00 8.73 -0.57
N VAL A 41 -4.69 7.57 -1.13
CA VAL A 41 -4.14 6.46 -0.35
C VAL A 41 -2.77 6.82 0.22
N LEU A 42 -1.90 7.41 -0.59
CA LEU A 42 -0.58 7.84 -0.12
C LEU A 42 -0.68 8.92 0.95
N LEU A 43 -1.58 9.88 0.77
CA LEU A 43 -1.80 10.93 1.75
C LEU A 43 -2.32 10.38 3.07
N PHE A 44 -3.26 9.44 3.02
CA PHE A 44 -3.77 8.76 4.19
C PHE A 44 -2.66 8.05 4.96
N LEU A 45 -1.84 7.26 4.26
CA LEU A 45 -0.75 6.51 4.89
C LEU A 45 0.30 7.43 5.51
N LYS A 46 0.57 8.56 4.87
CA LYS A 46 1.54 9.52 5.35
C LYS A 46 1.04 10.26 6.60
N SER A 47 -0.23 10.65 6.59
CA SER A 47 -0.80 11.54 7.60
C SER A 47 -1.32 10.81 8.83
N ASN A 48 -1.62 9.51 8.73
CA ASN A 48 -2.20 8.76 9.83
C ASN A 48 -1.18 8.61 10.96
N PRO A 49 -1.50 9.05 12.21
CA PRO A 49 -0.54 9.02 13.31
C PRO A 49 -0.13 7.63 13.76
N GLU A 50 -0.89 6.60 13.40
CA GLU A 50 -0.56 5.21 13.71
C GLU A 50 0.25 4.51 12.61
N MET A 51 0.42 5.15 11.46
CA MET A 51 1.07 4.56 10.28
C MET A 51 2.31 5.32 9.86
N LYS A 52 2.20 6.60 9.56
CA LYS A 52 3.31 7.51 9.22
C LYS A 52 4.24 6.96 8.14
N PHE A 53 3.67 6.45 7.06
CA PHE A 53 4.44 6.01 5.89
C PHE A 53 4.86 7.22 5.07
N LYS A 54 5.90 7.89 5.52
CA LYS A 54 6.34 9.18 4.97
C LYS A 54 7.42 9.06 3.91
N GLN A 55 8.07 7.90 3.81
CA GLN A 55 9.18 7.73 2.86
C GLN A 55 8.82 6.72 1.78
N LEU A 56 8.94 7.15 0.52
CA LEU A 56 8.89 6.27 -0.63
C LEU A 56 10.31 5.75 -0.87
N ILE A 57 10.48 4.44 -0.74
CA ILE A 57 11.79 3.81 -0.90
C ILE A 57 12.05 3.43 -2.34
N ASP A 58 11.03 2.90 -3.02
CA ASP A 58 11.22 2.34 -4.35
C ASP A 58 9.94 2.42 -5.16
N ILE A 59 10.10 2.57 -6.48
CA ILE A 59 9.01 2.51 -7.46
C ILE A 59 9.46 1.52 -8.54
N THR A 60 8.65 0.50 -8.78
CA THR A 60 8.96 -0.54 -9.78
C THR A 60 7.75 -0.73 -10.69
N ALA A 61 8.00 -0.86 -12.00
CA ALA A 61 6.97 -1.22 -12.96
C ALA A 61 7.13 -2.70 -13.31
N VAL A 62 6.02 -3.44 -13.27
CA VAL A 62 6.00 -4.85 -13.63
C VAL A 62 5.14 -5.03 -14.86
N ASP A 63 5.66 -5.75 -15.86
CA ASP A 63 4.98 -6.03 -17.11
C ASP A 63 4.33 -7.41 -17.06
N TYR A 64 3.02 -7.46 -17.32
CA TYR A 64 2.25 -8.71 -17.42
C TYR A 64 1.72 -8.85 -18.85
N PRO A 65 2.53 -9.35 -19.81
CA PRO A 65 2.19 -9.29 -21.23
C PRO A 65 0.92 -10.05 -21.61
N ASN A 66 0.46 -10.98 -20.78
CA ASN A 66 -0.73 -11.79 -21.05
C ASN A 66 -1.99 -11.22 -20.41
N LYS A 67 -1.91 -10.04 -19.80
CA LYS A 67 -3.05 -9.43 -19.12
C LYS A 67 -3.52 -8.17 -19.85
N LYS A 68 -4.81 -7.86 -19.72
CA LYS A 68 -5.42 -6.68 -20.31
C LYS A 68 -4.78 -5.39 -19.82
N ASN A 69 -4.58 -5.28 -18.52
CA ASN A 69 -3.81 -4.17 -17.90
C ASN A 69 -2.38 -4.65 -17.74
N ARG A 70 -1.60 -4.40 -18.73
CA ARG A 70 -0.29 -4.99 -18.91
C ARG A 70 0.72 -4.58 -17.84
N PHE A 71 0.70 -3.32 -17.42
CA PHE A 71 1.68 -2.79 -16.48
C PHE A 71 1.05 -2.56 -15.12
N ARG A 72 1.80 -2.95 -14.08
CA ARG A 72 1.45 -2.61 -12.70
C ARG A 72 2.61 -1.82 -12.11
N MET A 73 2.25 -0.75 -11.39
CA MET A 73 3.21 0.03 -10.62
C MET A 73 3.22 -0.49 -9.19
N ILE A 74 4.41 -0.61 -8.63
CA ILE A 74 4.60 -1.08 -7.26
C ILE A 74 5.39 -0.02 -6.50
N TYR A 75 4.79 0.50 -5.43
CA TYR A 75 5.40 1.50 -4.56
C TYR A 75 5.72 0.85 -3.22
N LEU A 76 6.98 0.96 -2.79
CA LEU A 76 7.40 0.51 -1.46
C LEU A 76 7.56 1.72 -0.54
N LEU A 77 6.78 1.76 0.53
CA LEU A 77 6.78 2.85 1.49
C LEU A 77 7.32 2.38 2.85
N LEU A 78 7.97 3.28 3.57
CA LEU A 78 8.55 3.01 4.88
C LEU A 78 8.03 4.00 5.91
N SER A 79 7.66 3.46 7.08
CA SER A 79 7.46 4.24 8.30
C SER A 79 8.68 4.06 9.19
N HIS A 80 9.49 5.11 9.34
CA HIS A 80 10.67 5.08 10.21
C HIS A 80 10.28 4.94 11.68
N GLU A 81 9.22 5.63 12.08
CA GLU A 81 8.80 5.66 13.49
C GLU A 81 8.36 4.28 13.98
N PHE A 82 7.71 3.51 13.13
CA PHE A 82 7.19 2.20 13.50
C PHE A 82 7.97 1.05 12.89
N ASN A 83 9.01 1.34 12.12
CA ASN A 83 9.82 0.34 11.43
C ASN A 83 8.95 -0.64 10.63
N LYS A 84 8.03 -0.09 9.85
CA LYS A 84 7.08 -0.84 9.04
C LYS A 84 7.23 -0.49 7.56
N ARG A 85 6.98 -1.48 6.71
CA ARG A 85 6.93 -1.31 5.27
C ARG A 85 5.57 -1.71 4.76
N ILE A 86 5.15 -1.06 3.68
CA ILE A 86 3.91 -1.40 3.00
C ILE A 86 4.16 -1.32 1.49
N ILE A 87 3.54 -2.22 0.75
CA ILE A 87 3.62 -2.23 -0.71
C ILE A 87 2.25 -1.84 -1.25
N ILE A 88 2.22 -0.82 -2.11
CA ILE A 88 1.02 -0.36 -2.79
C ILE A 88 1.20 -0.67 -4.27
N ASP A 89 0.25 -1.38 -4.87
CA ASP A 89 0.28 -1.63 -6.31
C ASP A 89 -1.00 -1.16 -7.00
N PHE A 90 -0.88 -0.83 -8.28
CA PHE A 90 -2.00 -0.31 -9.08
C PHE A 90 -1.77 -0.45 -10.58
#